data_826408bd1420ff549ac0d269705abeaa
#
_entry.id   826408bd1420ff549ac0d269705abeaa
#
_cell.length_a   1.000
_cell.length_b   1.000
_cell.length_c   1.000
_cell.angle_alpha   90.00
_cell.angle_beta   90.00
_cell.angle_gamma   90.00
#
_symmetry.space_group_name_H-M   'P 1'
#
loop_
_entity.id
_entity.type
_entity.pdbx_description
1 polymer ?
#
loop_
_entity_poly.entity_id
_entity_poly.type
_entity_poly.pdbx_seq_one_letter_code
_entity_poly.pdbx_strand_id
1 'polypeptide(L)'
;RLDDMQTTLKYRAQALSYKPGNLVALKYLAETYQKSDSTFNDYVKTLDVGFATYPCEEYFFTRSLNIYMSNQKQEEALALTDKATGACPQNLVYRYARAHLLLSMERFPESIIAADSALALSDSIADCYYIAGSANVYMAEQLKDKAVQDKALKKKMLEYYSNAQPYMEKYRKREPARKDKWGSPLYNIYLNLNKGKEFDEISKVVRWVL
;
A
#
# COMPACT_ATOMS: atom_id res chain seq x y z
N ARG A 1 19.51 11.70 -31.44
CA ARG A 1 18.67 11.29 -30.26
C ARG A 1 18.94 12.13 -29.02
N LEU A 2 20.20 12.50 -28.69
CA LEU A 2 20.53 13.42 -27.59
C LEU A 2 20.09 14.86 -27.89
N ASP A 3 20.28 15.34 -29.12
CA ASP A 3 19.85 16.65 -29.58
C ASP A 3 18.33 16.81 -29.54
N ASP A 4 17.58 15.76 -29.84
CA ASP A 4 16.13 15.73 -29.77
C ASP A 4 15.62 15.83 -28.32
N MET A 5 16.32 15.19 -27.38
CA MET A 5 15.98 15.27 -25.95
C MET A 5 16.26 16.68 -25.39
N GLN A 6 17.40 17.29 -25.69
CA GLN A 6 17.74 18.64 -25.23
C GLN A 6 16.80 19.69 -25.81
N THR A 7 16.48 19.56 -27.09
CA THR A 7 15.50 20.42 -27.76
C THR A 7 14.12 20.30 -27.12
N THR A 8 13.69 19.09 -26.83
CA THR A 8 12.44 18.81 -26.14
C THR A 8 12.42 19.43 -24.74
N LEU A 9 13.50 19.29 -23.96
CA LEU A 9 13.62 19.90 -22.63
C LEU A 9 13.55 21.42 -22.67
N LYS A 10 14.23 22.04 -23.64
CA LYS A 10 14.21 23.49 -23.85
C LYS A 10 12.80 24.01 -24.11
N TYR A 11 12.04 23.41 -25.01
CA TYR A 11 10.67 23.85 -25.31
C TYR A 11 9.71 23.61 -24.12
N ARG A 12 9.89 22.53 -23.38
CA ARG A 12 9.08 22.25 -22.17
C ARG A 12 9.40 23.20 -21.03
N ALA A 13 10.67 23.54 -20.82
CA ALA A 13 11.07 24.55 -19.85
C ALA A 13 10.52 25.94 -20.23
N GLN A 14 10.54 26.28 -21.53
CA GLN A 14 9.90 27.47 -22.04
C GLN A 14 8.39 27.49 -21.79
N ALA A 15 7.69 26.40 -22.04
CA ALA A 15 6.25 26.30 -21.79
C ALA A 15 5.91 26.57 -20.31
N LEU A 16 6.74 26.08 -19.37
CA LEU A 16 6.59 26.37 -17.93
C LEU A 16 6.92 27.82 -17.57
N SER A 17 7.83 28.49 -18.31
CA SER A 17 8.10 29.90 -18.07
C SER A 17 6.91 30.83 -18.45
N TYR A 18 6.16 30.44 -19.48
CA TYR A 18 4.93 31.14 -19.88
C TYR A 18 3.73 30.81 -18.97
N LYS A 19 3.64 29.61 -18.48
CA LYS A 19 2.57 29.14 -17.60
C LYS A 19 3.13 28.22 -16.51
N PRO A 20 3.73 28.82 -15.47
CA PRO A 20 4.25 28.05 -14.34
C PRO A 20 3.19 27.13 -13.76
N GLY A 21 3.56 25.87 -13.51
CA GLY A 21 2.64 24.88 -12.94
C GLY A 21 1.64 24.29 -13.94
N ASN A 22 1.85 24.39 -15.25
CA ASN A 22 0.99 23.68 -16.21
C ASN A 22 1.11 22.16 -16.02
N LEU A 23 0.00 21.49 -15.69
CA LEU A 23 -0.06 20.05 -15.40
C LEU A 23 0.54 19.18 -16.51
N VAL A 24 0.13 19.46 -17.76
CA VAL A 24 0.57 18.67 -18.92
C VAL A 24 2.08 18.87 -19.16
N ALA A 25 2.56 20.11 -19.07
CA ALA A 25 3.98 20.42 -19.22
C ALA A 25 4.83 19.78 -18.14
N LEU A 26 4.37 19.78 -16.87
CA LEU A 26 5.05 19.10 -15.76
C LEU A 26 5.13 17.60 -15.96
N LYS A 27 4.04 16.94 -16.36
CA LYS A 27 4.04 15.50 -16.66
C LYS A 27 5.03 15.16 -17.77
N TYR A 28 4.98 15.86 -18.89
CA TYR A 28 5.89 15.64 -19.99
C TYR A 28 7.36 15.93 -19.65
N LEU A 29 7.61 16.93 -18.81
CA LEU A 29 8.96 17.25 -18.34
C LEU A 29 9.49 16.11 -17.46
N ALA A 30 8.69 15.63 -16.52
CA ALA A 30 9.05 14.48 -15.69
C ALA A 30 9.35 13.23 -16.54
N GLU A 31 8.51 12.91 -17.51
CA GLU A 31 8.74 11.77 -18.43
C GLU A 31 10.01 11.91 -19.26
N THR A 32 10.40 13.14 -19.58
CA THR A 32 11.63 13.37 -20.32
C THR A 32 12.85 13.20 -19.46
N TYR A 33 12.82 13.75 -18.23
CA TYR A 33 13.92 13.60 -17.26
C TYR A 33 14.10 12.14 -16.80
N GLN A 34 13.01 11.37 -16.70
CA GLN A 34 13.05 9.96 -16.31
C GLN A 34 13.88 9.07 -17.27
N LYS A 35 14.09 9.52 -18.52
CA LYS A 35 14.77 8.73 -19.58
C LYS A 35 16.29 8.67 -19.43
N SER A 36 16.89 9.42 -18.54
CA SER A 36 18.35 9.48 -18.38
C SER A 36 18.74 9.64 -16.92
N ASP A 37 19.70 8.84 -16.48
CA ASP A 37 20.24 8.90 -15.11
C ASP A 37 20.87 10.27 -14.78
N SER A 38 21.45 10.94 -15.80
CA SER A 38 22.05 12.27 -15.64
C SER A 38 21.02 13.35 -15.27
N THR A 39 19.74 13.12 -15.55
CA THR A 39 18.62 14.05 -15.26
C THR A 39 17.74 13.59 -14.10
N PHE A 40 18.16 12.57 -13.33
CA PHE A 40 17.35 12.01 -12.25
C PHE A 40 17.00 13.03 -11.17
N ASN A 41 17.94 13.90 -10.79
CA ASN A 41 17.65 14.96 -9.81
C ASN A 41 16.61 15.96 -10.30
N ASP A 42 16.61 16.27 -11.60
CA ASP A 42 15.62 17.17 -12.20
C ASP A 42 14.27 16.46 -12.33
N TYR A 43 14.27 15.15 -12.55
CA TYR A 43 13.07 14.33 -12.47
C TYR A 43 12.41 14.42 -11.09
N VAL A 44 13.17 14.18 -10.02
CA VAL A 44 12.66 14.25 -8.63
C VAL A 44 12.11 15.65 -8.33
N LYS A 45 12.87 16.72 -8.62
CA LYS A 45 12.41 18.10 -8.44
C LYS A 45 11.11 18.40 -9.19
N THR A 46 10.99 17.85 -10.40
CA THR A 46 9.77 18.05 -11.21
C THR A 46 8.57 17.34 -10.58
N LEU A 47 8.77 16.15 -10.01
CA LEU A 47 7.73 15.43 -9.27
C LEU A 47 7.31 16.21 -8.02
N ASP A 48 8.27 16.78 -7.27
CA ASP A 48 7.99 17.56 -6.07
C ASP A 48 7.17 18.81 -6.39
N VAL A 49 7.55 19.56 -7.45
CA VAL A 49 6.79 20.71 -7.94
C VAL A 49 5.39 20.30 -8.40
N GLY A 50 5.32 19.19 -9.13
CA GLY A 50 4.06 18.64 -9.62
C GLY A 50 3.11 18.26 -8.48
N PHE A 51 3.61 17.55 -7.48
CA PHE A 51 2.82 17.15 -6.30
C PHE A 51 2.42 18.37 -5.44
N ALA A 52 3.31 19.33 -5.24
CA ALA A 52 2.99 20.56 -4.51
C ALA A 52 1.90 21.39 -5.19
N THR A 53 1.91 21.43 -6.54
CA THR A 53 0.93 22.20 -7.33
C THR A 53 -0.39 21.43 -7.51
N TYR A 54 -0.34 20.13 -7.65
CA TYR A 54 -1.46 19.24 -7.93
C TYR A 54 -1.47 18.02 -6.98
N PRO A 55 -1.75 18.22 -5.69
CA PRO A 55 -1.63 17.16 -4.69
C PRO A 55 -2.63 16.00 -4.89
N CYS A 56 -3.72 16.24 -5.66
CA CYS A 56 -4.69 15.20 -6.00
C CYS A 56 -4.37 14.48 -7.32
N GLU A 57 -3.28 14.82 -7.96
CA GLU A 57 -2.85 14.17 -9.20
C GLU A 57 -1.97 12.95 -8.91
N GLU A 58 -2.53 11.77 -9.11
CA GLU A 58 -1.89 10.48 -8.78
C GLU A 58 -0.57 10.24 -9.53
N TYR A 59 -0.37 10.88 -10.67
CA TYR A 59 0.84 10.75 -11.48
C TYR A 59 2.11 11.11 -10.68
N PHE A 60 2.11 12.27 -10.01
CA PHE A 60 3.27 12.71 -9.23
C PHE A 60 3.43 11.90 -7.95
N PHE A 61 2.33 11.68 -7.25
CA PHE A 61 2.31 10.88 -6.02
C PHE A 61 2.89 9.48 -6.23
N THR A 62 2.39 8.72 -7.20
CA THR A 62 2.80 7.33 -7.41
C THR A 62 4.27 7.22 -7.81
N ARG A 63 4.79 8.15 -8.60
CA ARG A 63 6.20 8.16 -9.00
C ARG A 63 7.12 8.52 -7.83
N SER A 64 6.77 9.54 -7.05
CA SER A 64 7.52 9.91 -5.84
C SER A 64 7.51 8.78 -4.81
N LEU A 65 6.35 8.14 -4.60
CA LEU A 65 6.23 6.99 -3.71
C LEU A 65 7.15 5.83 -4.15
N ASN A 66 7.16 5.51 -5.44
CA ASN A 66 8.03 4.47 -5.97
C ASN A 66 9.52 4.78 -5.78
N ILE A 67 9.93 6.04 -5.94
CA ILE A 67 11.30 6.47 -5.69
C ILE A 67 11.67 6.28 -4.22
N TYR A 68 10.82 6.71 -3.28
CA TYR A 68 11.09 6.52 -1.86
C TYR A 68 11.16 5.03 -1.49
N MET A 69 10.23 4.21 -1.99
CA MET A 69 10.21 2.77 -1.72
C MET A 69 11.46 2.06 -2.30
N SER A 70 11.87 2.37 -3.52
CA SER A 70 13.06 1.79 -4.16
C SER A 70 14.36 2.16 -3.44
N ASN A 71 14.38 3.30 -2.75
CA ASN A 71 15.53 3.77 -1.97
C ASN A 71 15.41 3.45 -0.47
N GLN A 72 14.46 2.59 -0.07
CA GLN A 72 14.21 2.19 1.33
C GLN A 72 13.88 3.37 2.27
N LYS A 73 13.36 4.46 1.73
CA LYS A 73 12.96 5.67 2.44
C LYS A 73 11.50 5.59 2.88
N GLN A 74 11.21 4.65 3.78
CA GLN A 74 9.84 4.35 4.20
C GLN A 74 9.17 5.49 4.96
N GLU A 75 9.90 6.22 5.81
CA GLU A 75 9.34 7.35 6.56
C GLU A 75 9.01 8.54 5.64
N GLU A 76 9.85 8.83 4.64
CA GLU A 76 9.57 9.84 3.63
C GLU A 76 8.38 9.44 2.75
N ALA A 77 8.28 8.14 2.42
CA ALA A 77 7.11 7.59 1.73
C ALA A 77 5.83 7.77 2.56
N LEU A 78 5.89 7.53 3.87
CA LEU A 78 4.75 7.72 4.77
C LEU A 78 4.36 9.20 4.86
N ALA A 79 5.33 10.10 5.02
CA ALA A 79 5.08 11.53 5.05
C ALA A 79 4.44 12.03 3.75
N LEU A 80 4.83 11.45 2.59
CA LEU A 80 4.17 11.73 1.30
C LEU A 80 2.71 11.26 1.30
N THR A 81 2.44 10.03 1.79
CA THR A 81 1.06 9.52 1.85
C THR A 81 0.19 10.31 2.82
N ASP A 82 0.74 10.79 3.93
CA ASP A 82 0.03 11.63 4.90
C ASP A 82 -0.36 12.99 4.29
N LYS A 83 0.57 13.63 3.56
CA LYS A 83 0.29 14.87 2.80
C LYS A 83 -0.77 14.64 1.73
N ALA A 84 -0.66 13.54 0.97
CA ALA A 84 -1.60 13.22 -0.10
C ALA A 84 -3.01 12.94 0.45
N THR A 85 -3.14 12.14 1.51
CA THR A 85 -4.43 11.85 2.14
C THR A 85 -5.04 13.07 2.82
N GLY A 86 -4.22 13.96 3.38
CA GLY A 86 -4.67 15.23 3.96
C GLY A 86 -5.21 16.20 2.91
N ALA A 87 -4.53 16.31 1.76
CA ALA A 87 -4.95 17.18 0.67
C ALA A 87 -6.18 16.63 -0.08
N CYS A 88 -6.26 15.30 -0.23
CA CYS A 88 -7.29 14.63 -1.05
C CYS A 88 -7.90 13.45 -0.28
N PRO A 89 -8.69 13.72 0.76
CA PRO A 89 -9.17 12.69 1.69
C PRO A 89 -10.13 11.67 1.05
N GLN A 90 -10.70 11.96 -0.11
CA GLN A 90 -11.57 11.04 -0.84
C GLN A 90 -10.83 10.18 -1.87
N ASN A 91 -9.51 10.34 -2.00
CA ASN A 91 -8.73 9.53 -2.94
C ASN A 91 -8.40 8.16 -2.34
N LEU A 92 -8.99 7.11 -2.91
CA LEU A 92 -8.83 5.73 -2.48
C LEU A 92 -7.39 5.22 -2.67
N VAL A 93 -6.70 5.66 -3.74
CA VAL A 93 -5.33 5.23 -4.03
C VAL A 93 -4.38 5.68 -2.93
N TYR A 94 -4.55 6.91 -2.42
CA TYR A 94 -3.72 7.45 -1.34
C TYR A 94 -3.95 6.72 -0.01
N ARG A 95 -5.21 6.45 0.32
CA ARG A 95 -5.54 5.68 1.54
C ARG A 95 -5.04 4.24 1.46
N TYR A 96 -5.21 3.59 0.32
CA TYR A 96 -4.66 2.26 0.08
C TYR A 96 -3.13 2.24 0.19
N ALA A 97 -2.45 3.18 -0.46
CA ALA A 97 -0.99 3.29 -0.41
C ALA A 97 -0.49 3.46 1.02
N ARG A 98 -1.17 4.30 1.82
CA ARG A 98 -0.87 4.49 3.24
C ARG A 98 -1.03 3.19 4.04
N ALA A 99 -2.15 2.49 3.87
CA ALA A 99 -2.41 1.24 4.56
C ALA A 99 -1.36 0.16 4.23
N HIS A 100 -1.03 0.03 2.95
CA HIS A 100 -0.04 -0.93 2.47
C HIS A 100 1.38 -0.60 3.00
N LEU A 101 1.76 0.68 3.00
CA LEU A 101 3.05 1.12 3.50
C LEU A 101 3.17 0.84 5.01
N LEU A 102 2.16 1.17 5.81
CA LEU A 102 2.14 0.89 7.24
C LEU A 102 2.23 -0.61 7.54
N LEU A 103 1.59 -1.46 6.72
CA LEU A 103 1.74 -2.92 6.83
C LEU A 103 3.20 -3.34 6.59
N SER A 104 3.83 -2.82 5.56
CA SER A 104 5.25 -3.13 5.23
C SER A 104 6.24 -2.62 6.27
N MET A 105 5.87 -1.59 7.03
CA MET A 105 6.64 -1.05 8.17
C MET A 105 6.31 -1.76 9.50
N GLU A 106 5.52 -2.82 9.47
CA GLU A 106 5.05 -3.55 10.66
C GLU A 106 4.26 -2.68 11.67
N ARG A 107 3.77 -1.52 11.24
CA ARG A 107 2.90 -0.63 12.03
C ARG A 107 1.45 -1.12 11.95
N PHE A 108 1.23 -2.36 12.41
CA PHE A 108 -0.01 -3.10 12.20
C PHE A 108 -1.29 -2.39 12.69
N PRO A 109 -1.35 -1.83 13.91
CA PRO A 109 -2.57 -1.13 14.35
C PRO A 109 -2.94 0.05 13.45
N GLU A 110 -1.94 0.82 13.02
CA GLU A 110 -2.14 1.96 12.13
C GLU A 110 -2.52 1.53 10.72
N SER A 111 -1.95 0.41 10.25
CA SER A 111 -2.29 -0.19 8.96
C SER A 111 -3.76 -0.60 8.89
N ILE A 112 -4.30 -1.20 9.97
CA ILE A 112 -5.73 -1.57 10.07
C ILE A 112 -6.60 -0.32 9.99
N ILE A 113 -6.30 0.72 10.78
CA ILE A 113 -7.05 1.99 10.76
C ILE A 113 -7.04 2.62 9.35
N ALA A 114 -5.88 2.60 8.69
CA ALA A 114 -5.77 3.13 7.33
C ALA A 114 -6.57 2.32 6.31
N ALA A 115 -6.52 0.97 6.39
CA ALA A 115 -7.29 0.09 5.53
C ALA A 115 -8.80 0.26 5.74
N ASP A 116 -9.25 0.31 7.00
CA ASP A 116 -10.66 0.58 7.34
C ASP A 116 -11.13 1.94 6.84
N SER A 117 -10.26 2.95 6.90
CA SER A 117 -10.59 4.27 6.36
C SER A 117 -10.76 4.26 4.83
N ALA A 118 -10.04 3.41 4.11
CA ALA A 118 -10.23 3.21 2.68
C ALA A 118 -11.52 2.43 2.40
N LEU A 119 -11.78 1.36 3.17
CA LEU A 119 -13.00 0.54 3.05
C LEU A 119 -14.28 1.32 3.37
N ALA A 120 -14.20 2.31 4.27
CA ALA A 120 -15.32 3.20 4.59
C ALA A 120 -15.72 4.11 3.41
N LEU A 121 -14.77 4.44 2.51
CA LEU A 121 -15.06 5.18 1.28
C LEU A 121 -15.61 4.26 0.19
N SER A 122 -14.98 3.12 0.02
CA SER A 122 -15.39 2.12 -0.97
C SER A 122 -14.80 0.76 -0.64
N ASP A 123 -15.59 -0.27 -0.78
CA ASP A 123 -15.16 -1.64 -0.63
C ASP A 123 -14.56 -2.24 -1.92
N SER A 124 -14.34 -1.41 -2.95
CA SER A 124 -13.85 -1.84 -4.27
C SER A 124 -12.43 -2.39 -4.27
N ILE A 125 -11.55 -1.91 -3.35
CA ILE A 125 -10.16 -2.35 -3.26
C ILE A 125 -10.07 -3.58 -2.35
N ALA A 126 -10.08 -4.77 -2.95
CA ALA A 126 -10.01 -6.03 -2.22
C ALA A 126 -8.76 -6.12 -1.31
N ASP A 127 -7.62 -5.60 -1.76
CA ASP A 127 -6.38 -5.61 -1.00
C ASP A 127 -6.46 -4.87 0.35
N CYS A 128 -7.41 -3.94 0.56
CA CYS A 128 -7.62 -3.34 1.88
C CYS A 128 -8.11 -4.38 2.91
N TYR A 129 -8.94 -5.35 2.49
CA TYR A 129 -9.31 -6.48 3.35
C TYR A 129 -8.10 -7.38 3.66
N TYR A 130 -7.25 -7.64 2.66
CA TYR A 130 -6.01 -8.37 2.86
C TYR A 130 -5.08 -7.68 3.86
N ILE A 131 -4.90 -6.38 3.74
CA ILE A 131 -4.04 -5.58 4.62
C ILE A 131 -4.53 -5.66 6.07
N ALA A 132 -5.82 -5.36 6.32
CA ALA A 132 -6.38 -5.38 7.67
C ALA A 132 -6.36 -6.79 8.28
N GLY A 133 -6.68 -7.81 7.49
CA GLY A 133 -6.63 -9.20 7.91
C GLY A 133 -5.22 -9.67 8.22
N SER A 134 -4.24 -9.40 7.35
CA SER A 134 -2.83 -9.76 7.54
C SER A 134 -2.22 -9.08 8.77
N ALA A 135 -2.50 -7.78 8.95
CA ALA A 135 -2.02 -7.05 10.13
C ALA A 135 -2.49 -7.69 11.43
N ASN A 136 -3.77 -8.08 11.51
CA ASN A 136 -4.29 -8.81 12.67
C ASN A 136 -3.63 -10.20 12.84
N VAL A 137 -3.41 -10.95 11.75
CA VAL A 137 -2.69 -12.24 11.80
C VAL A 137 -1.27 -12.06 12.32
N TYR A 138 -0.52 -11.08 11.80
CA TYR A 138 0.85 -10.81 12.27
C TYR A 138 0.89 -10.44 13.76
N MET A 139 -0.04 -9.60 14.23
CA MET A 139 -0.14 -9.30 15.66
C MET A 139 -0.44 -10.54 16.52
N ALA A 140 -1.26 -11.47 16.02
CA ALA A 140 -1.51 -12.73 16.70
C ALA A 140 -0.26 -13.62 16.75
N GLU A 141 0.44 -13.74 15.62
CA GLU A 141 1.66 -14.54 15.49
C GLU A 141 2.80 -14.02 16.37
N GLN A 142 2.95 -12.70 16.51
CA GLN A 142 3.92 -12.10 17.45
C GLN A 142 3.70 -12.49 18.91
N LEU A 143 2.48 -12.89 19.28
CA LEU A 143 2.15 -13.33 20.63
C LEU A 143 2.29 -14.83 20.84
N LYS A 144 2.41 -15.64 19.77
CA LYS A 144 2.27 -17.11 19.77
C LYS A 144 3.12 -17.78 20.83
N ASP A 145 4.41 -17.49 20.88
CA ASP A 145 5.34 -18.15 21.81
C ASP A 145 5.06 -17.75 23.27
N LYS A 146 4.78 -16.48 23.50
CA LYS A 146 4.47 -15.94 24.83
C LYS A 146 3.10 -16.42 25.35
N ALA A 147 2.16 -16.63 24.45
CA ALA A 147 0.80 -17.08 24.74
C ALA A 147 0.73 -18.53 25.25
N VAL A 148 1.80 -19.31 25.09
CA VAL A 148 1.88 -20.70 25.62
C VAL A 148 1.79 -20.70 27.13
N GLN A 149 2.42 -19.74 27.80
CA GLN A 149 2.52 -19.69 29.27
C GLN A 149 1.63 -18.59 29.90
N ASP A 150 1.10 -17.67 29.10
CA ASP A 150 0.31 -16.53 29.55
C ASP A 150 -1.12 -16.58 29.01
N LYS A 151 -2.08 -16.83 29.88
CA LYS A 151 -3.51 -16.89 29.53
C LYS A 151 -4.06 -15.56 28.99
N ALA A 152 -3.56 -14.42 29.48
CA ALA A 152 -4.01 -13.10 29.01
C ALA A 152 -3.51 -12.84 27.59
N LEU A 153 -2.25 -13.17 27.31
CA LEU A 153 -1.69 -13.10 25.95
C LEU A 153 -2.36 -14.08 25.01
N LYS A 154 -2.70 -15.29 25.48
CA LYS A 154 -3.47 -16.26 24.69
C LYS A 154 -4.84 -15.72 24.30
N LYS A 155 -5.56 -15.08 25.25
CA LYS A 155 -6.84 -14.44 24.96
C LYS A 155 -6.68 -13.34 23.91
N LYS A 156 -5.67 -12.48 24.04
CA LYS A 156 -5.38 -11.40 23.09
C LYS A 156 -5.01 -11.93 21.70
N MET A 157 -4.20 -12.99 21.64
CA MET A 157 -3.87 -13.66 20.38
C MET A 157 -5.12 -14.18 19.64
N LEU A 158 -6.03 -14.83 20.37
CA LEU A 158 -7.30 -15.34 19.82
C LEU A 158 -8.21 -14.19 19.37
N GLU A 159 -8.23 -13.06 20.08
CA GLU A 159 -8.95 -11.85 19.69
C GLU A 159 -8.44 -11.32 18.35
N TYR A 160 -7.12 -11.24 18.14
CA TYR A 160 -6.55 -10.84 16.87
C TYR A 160 -6.92 -11.80 15.72
N TYR A 161 -6.88 -13.12 15.93
CA TYR A 161 -7.36 -14.06 14.92
C TYR A 161 -8.85 -13.90 14.63
N SER A 162 -9.66 -13.66 15.67
CA SER A 162 -11.10 -13.39 15.51
C SER A 162 -11.36 -12.12 14.68
N ASN A 163 -10.57 -11.06 14.91
CA ASN A 163 -10.65 -9.82 14.15
C ASN A 163 -10.16 -10.01 12.70
N ALA A 164 -9.16 -10.86 12.46
CA ALA A 164 -8.64 -11.15 11.12
C ALA A 164 -9.63 -11.91 10.25
N GLN A 165 -10.43 -12.82 10.84
CA GLN A 165 -11.30 -13.75 10.10
C GLN A 165 -12.21 -13.03 9.10
N PRO A 166 -13.06 -12.05 9.46
CA PRO A 166 -14.00 -11.43 8.52
C PRO A 166 -13.29 -10.70 7.37
N TYR A 167 -12.12 -10.13 7.60
CA TYR A 167 -11.35 -9.49 6.55
C TYR A 167 -10.82 -10.52 5.54
N MET A 168 -10.20 -11.59 6.02
CA MET A 168 -9.62 -12.62 5.15
C MET A 168 -10.70 -13.40 4.38
N GLU A 169 -11.86 -13.66 4.98
CA GLU A 169 -12.99 -14.29 4.28
C GLU A 169 -13.55 -13.38 3.20
N LYS A 170 -13.67 -12.07 3.44
CA LYS A 170 -14.07 -11.10 2.42
C LYS A 170 -13.04 -11.02 1.30
N TYR A 171 -11.76 -11.02 1.62
CA TYR A 171 -10.69 -11.04 0.62
C TYR A 171 -10.77 -12.32 -0.25
N ARG A 172 -10.85 -13.51 0.38
CA ARG A 172 -11.02 -14.80 -0.32
C ARG A 172 -12.23 -14.79 -1.27
N LYS A 173 -13.36 -14.21 -0.84
CA LYS A 173 -14.56 -14.11 -1.66
C LYS A 173 -14.38 -13.22 -2.90
N ARG A 174 -13.60 -12.16 -2.79
CA ARG A 174 -13.34 -11.21 -3.87
C ARG A 174 -12.23 -11.67 -4.80
N GLU A 175 -11.21 -12.30 -4.23
CA GLU A 175 -10.00 -12.74 -4.93
C GLU A 175 -9.78 -14.27 -4.75
N PRO A 176 -10.72 -15.11 -5.21
CA PRO A 176 -10.66 -16.57 -4.98
C PRO A 176 -9.44 -17.23 -5.63
N ALA A 177 -8.89 -16.65 -6.70
CA ALA A 177 -7.71 -17.16 -7.38
C ALA A 177 -6.41 -16.91 -6.59
N ARG A 178 -6.38 -15.90 -5.70
CA ARG A 178 -5.19 -15.50 -4.94
C ARG A 178 -5.00 -16.37 -3.69
N LYS A 179 -4.94 -17.69 -3.88
CA LYS A 179 -4.72 -18.68 -2.81
C LYS A 179 -3.41 -18.44 -2.06
N ASP A 180 -2.42 -17.90 -2.75
CA ASP A 180 -1.13 -17.48 -2.21
C ASP A 180 -1.27 -16.45 -1.08
N LYS A 181 -2.26 -15.56 -1.17
CA LYS A 181 -2.48 -14.49 -0.18
C LYS A 181 -3.38 -14.92 0.97
N TRP A 182 -4.49 -15.61 0.70
CA TRP A 182 -5.48 -15.91 1.74
C TRP A 182 -5.35 -17.30 2.36
N GLY A 183 -4.66 -18.26 1.70
CA GLY A 183 -4.61 -19.64 2.12
C GLY A 183 -3.98 -19.81 3.50
N SER A 184 -2.72 -19.43 3.66
CA SER A 184 -1.98 -19.55 4.93
C SER A 184 -2.59 -18.70 6.06
N PRO A 185 -2.99 -17.44 5.86
CA PRO A 185 -3.70 -16.68 6.88
C PRO A 185 -4.98 -17.35 7.38
N LEU A 186 -5.86 -17.81 6.49
CA LEU A 186 -7.10 -18.48 6.87
C LEU A 186 -6.84 -19.83 7.56
N TYR A 187 -5.82 -20.56 7.14
CA TYR A 187 -5.40 -21.79 7.82
C TYR A 187 -5.06 -21.51 9.29
N ASN A 188 -4.21 -20.52 9.57
CA ASN A 188 -3.82 -20.15 10.92
C ASN A 188 -5.01 -19.63 11.75
N ILE A 189 -5.88 -18.84 11.15
CA ILE A 189 -7.11 -18.34 11.79
C ILE A 189 -7.99 -19.51 12.22
N TYR A 190 -8.35 -20.40 11.30
CA TYR A 190 -9.27 -21.49 11.60
C TYR A 190 -8.69 -22.51 12.57
N LEU A 191 -7.38 -22.79 12.46
CA LEU A 191 -6.67 -23.66 13.41
C LEU A 191 -6.77 -23.12 14.85
N ASN A 192 -6.44 -21.86 15.05
CA ASN A 192 -6.39 -21.24 16.37
C ASN A 192 -7.78 -20.99 16.97
N LEU A 193 -8.77 -20.71 16.12
CA LEU A 193 -10.17 -20.50 16.55
C LEU A 193 -10.99 -21.81 16.65
N ASN A 194 -10.38 -22.98 16.45
CA ASN A 194 -11.05 -24.30 16.46
C ASN A 194 -12.24 -24.38 15.48
N LYS A 195 -12.10 -23.82 14.28
CA LYS A 195 -13.11 -23.85 13.22
C LYS A 195 -12.96 -25.14 12.38
N GLY A 196 -13.39 -26.27 12.92
CA GLY A 196 -13.09 -27.59 12.37
C GLY A 196 -13.47 -27.80 10.90
N LYS A 197 -14.69 -27.41 10.49
CA LYS A 197 -15.13 -27.55 9.09
C LYS A 197 -14.31 -26.67 8.14
N GLU A 198 -14.19 -25.41 8.47
CA GLU A 198 -13.46 -24.42 7.67
C GLU A 198 -11.97 -24.77 7.62
N PHE A 199 -11.43 -25.31 8.73
CA PHE A 199 -10.05 -25.80 8.78
C PHE A 199 -9.83 -26.98 7.84
N ASP A 200 -10.74 -27.96 7.82
CA ASP A 200 -10.66 -29.12 6.92
C ASP A 200 -10.71 -28.72 5.44
N GLU A 201 -11.51 -27.71 5.10
CA GLU A 201 -11.56 -27.17 3.76
C GLU A 201 -10.28 -26.46 3.36
N ILE A 202 -9.78 -25.56 4.23
CA ILE A 202 -8.61 -24.75 3.91
C ILE A 202 -7.32 -25.58 3.89
N SER A 203 -7.21 -26.60 4.74
CA SER A 203 -6.03 -27.49 4.79
C SER A 203 -5.80 -28.23 3.47
N LYS A 204 -6.87 -28.57 2.74
CA LYS A 204 -6.77 -29.16 1.40
C LYS A 204 -6.20 -28.19 0.39
N VAL A 205 -6.54 -26.90 0.51
CA VAL A 205 -6.04 -25.85 -0.40
C VAL A 205 -4.57 -25.56 -0.14
N VAL A 206 -4.16 -25.45 1.13
CA VAL A 206 -2.78 -25.09 1.51
C VAL A 206 -1.78 -26.19 1.17
N ARG A 207 -2.18 -27.47 1.25
CA ARG A 207 -1.33 -28.61 0.84
C ARG A 207 -0.88 -28.59 -0.62
N TRP A 208 -1.53 -27.81 -1.47
CA TRP A 208 -1.18 -27.65 -2.89
C TRP A 208 -0.38 -26.38 -3.18
N VAL A 209 -0.17 -25.53 -2.19
CA VAL A 209 0.53 -24.24 -2.31
C VAL A 209 1.94 -24.29 -1.68
N LEU A 210 2.19 -25.28 -0.82
CA LEU A 210 3.50 -25.61 -0.24
C LEU A 210 4.16 -26.74 -1.02
#